data_eb1ce2573c17711b44ea3a055df303fd
#
_entry.id   eb1ce2573c17711b44ea3a055df303fd
#
_cell.length_a   1.000
_cell.length_b   1.000
_cell.length_c   1.000
_cell.angle_alpha   90.00
_cell.angle_beta   90.00
_cell.angle_gamma   90.00
#
_symmetry.space_group_name_H-M   'P 1'
#
loop_
_entity.id
_entity.type
_entity.pdbx_description
1 polymer ?
#
loop_
_entity_poly.entity_id
_entity_poly.type
_entity_poly.pdbx_seq_one_letter_code
_entity_poly.pdbx_strand_id
1 'polypeptide(L)'
;MPQTDSERAPAEALRAAVVKSGAREPVNEPSLMSDSTRVPPSDGPGSDAGAPPALPATARTHLLYLHGFRSSPQSFKAERLRAWLAAHAPGVHWWCPQLPPSPCAAVALALAGTADWPRHSMAVLGSSLGGYYATVLAERLGCTAVVLNPAVDPARDLAPYVGAQHLLHDPAQRFVFLPQHVDELRALAPARLTQPGRYCAVIAKGDELLDWREMTARYAGAQIRLLDGGDHALSDFDQHLPYLLRFLHLLAPAEAARAP
;
A
#
# COMPACT_ATOMS: atom_id res chain seq x y z
N MET A 1 15.21 10.60 35.69
CA MET A 1 15.38 11.67 34.70
C MET A 1 14.09 11.75 33.91
N PRO A 2 13.37 12.90 33.88
CA PRO A 2 12.16 13.03 33.04
C PRO A 2 12.56 13.03 31.58
N GLN A 3 11.83 12.24 30.78
CA GLN A 3 11.98 12.22 29.31
C GLN A 3 11.63 13.60 28.76
N THR A 4 12.42 14.09 27.82
CA THR A 4 12.23 15.40 27.22
C THR A 4 11.04 15.38 26.25
N ASP A 5 10.29 16.48 26.15
CA ASP A 5 9.07 16.63 25.33
C ASP A 5 9.28 16.31 23.85
N SER A 6 10.52 16.28 23.35
CA SER A 6 10.88 15.93 21.99
C SER A 6 10.70 14.45 21.64
N GLU A 7 10.67 13.54 22.65
CA GLU A 7 10.51 12.09 22.40
C GLU A 7 9.05 11.62 22.38
N ARG A 8 8.12 12.47 22.85
CA ARG A 8 6.68 12.12 22.89
C ARG A 8 5.93 12.42 21.60
N ALA A 9 6.34 13.41 20.84
CA ALA A 9 5.63 13.88 19.66
C ALA A 9 5.45 12.83 18.55
N PRO A 10 6.44 12.01 18.18
CA PRO A 10 6.27 11.01 17.11
C PRO A 10 5.31 9.88 17.47
N ALA A 11 5.25 9.48 18.75
CA ALA A 11 4.39 8.39 19.20
C ALA A 11 2.90 8.80 19.25
N GLU A 12 2.62 10.06 19.55
CA GLU A 12 1.27 10.62 19.55
C GLU A 12 0.77 10.86 18.13
N ALA A 13 1.63 11.32 17.22
CA ALA A 13 1.28 11.48 15.80
C ALA A 13 0.90 10.14 15.16
N LEU A 14 1.65 9.06 15.43
CA LEU A 14 1.32 7.73 14.94
C LEU A 14 -0.02 7.21 15.49
N ARG A 15 -0.39 7.55 16.74
CA ARG A 15 -1.69 7.21 17.31
C ARG A 15 -2.83 7.99 16.66
N ALA A 16 -2.63 9.28 16.36
CA ALA A 16 -3.62 10.12 15.70
C ALA A 16 -3.90 9.69 14.25
N ALA A 17 -2.88 9.27 13.51
CA ALA A 17 -3.02 8.74 12.16
C ALA A 17 -3.88 7.46 12.11
N VAL A 18 -3.85 6.65 13.17
CA VAL A 18 -4.64 5.40 13.29
C VAL A 18 -6.13 5.66 13.49
N VAL A 19 -6.47 6.66 14.30
CA VAL A 19 -7.88 7.01 14.58
C VAL A 19 -8.58 7.51 13.31
N LYS A 20 -7.84 8.16 12.41
CA LYS A 20 -8.39 8.63 11.12
C LYS A 20 -8.60 7.52 10.09
N SER A 21 -7.84 6.43 10.16
CA SER A 21 -7.87 5.36 9.13
C SER A 21 -8.81 4.20 9.43
N GLY A 22 -9.43 4.12 10.64
CA GLY A 22 -10.12 2.92 11.10
C GLY A 22 -11.55 3.05 11.61
N ALA A 23 -12.13 4.23 11.75
CA ALA A 23 -13.45 4.38 12.37
C ALA A 23 -14.57 4.60 11.36
N ARG A 24 -15.13 3.53 10.82
CA ARG A 24 -16.57 3.48 10.52
C ARG A 24 -17.18 2.42 11.43
N GLU A 25 -18.09 2.87 12.30
CA GLU A 25 -18.91 2.01 13.14
C GLU A 25 -19.75 1.04 12.29
N PRO A 26 -20.00 -0.18 12.78
CA PRO A 26 -20.88 -1.12 12.09
C PRO A 26 -22.31 -0.59 12.13
N VAL A 27 -22.90 -0.37 10.96
CA VAL A 27 -24.34 -0.08 10.82
C VAL A 27 -25.10 -1.33 11.22
N ASN A 28 -25.95 -1.17 12.21
CA ASN A 28 -26.84 -2.19 12.77
C ASN A 28 -27.90 -2.55 11.70
N GLU A 29 -27.86 -3.76 11.17
CA GLU A 29 -28.92 -4.26 10.28
C GLU A 29 -30.13 -4.69 11.13
N PRO A 30 -31.37 -4.26 10.78
CA PRO A 30 -32.56 -4.82 11.40
C PRO A 30 -32.88 -6.18 10.80
N SER A 31 -32.99 -7.17 11.69
CA SER A 31 -33.50 -8.51 11.43
C SER A 31 -34.92 -8.44 10.86
N LEU A 32 -35.13 -8.88 9.62
CA LEU A 32 -36.45 -9.11 9.06
C LEU A 32 -36.75 -10.61 8.94
N MET A 33 -37.77 -10.99 9.63
CA MET A 33 -38.38 -12.33 9.61
C MET A 33 -38.87 -12.69 8.19
N SER A 34 -38.71 -13.98 7.93
CA SER A 34 -39.22 -14.72 6.77
C SER A 34 -40.74 -14.60 6.61
N ASP A 35 -41.20 -14.27 5.41
CA ASP A 35 -42.51 -14.75 4.93
C ASP A 35 -42.37 -15.33 3.53
N SER A 36 -42.95 -16.50 3.39
CA SER A 36 -42.81 -17.41 2.28
C SER A 36 -44.02 -17.24 1.37
N THR A 37 -43.86 -16.54 0.24
CA THR A 37 -44.85 -16.61 -0.86
C THR A 37 -44.14 -16.83 -2.19
N ARG A 38 -44.43 -17.96 -2.78
CA ARG A 38 -43.95 -18.50 -4.03
C ARG A 38 -44.54 -17.70 -5.20
N VAL A 39 -43.66 -17.09 -6.00
CA VAL A 39 -44.01 -16.48 -7.30
C VAL A 39 -43.41 -17.32 -8.41
N PRO A 40 -44.15 -17.60 -9.52
CA PRO A 40 -43.62 -18.45 -10.60
C PRO A 40 -42.58 -17.73 -11.45
N PRO A 41 -41.73 -18.46 -12.20
CA PRO A 41 -40.64 -17.86 -12.97
C PRO A 41 -41.19 -17.12 -14.18
N SER A 42 -40.82 -15.85 -14.30
CA SER A 42 -40.95 -15.08 -15.56
C SER A 42 -39.62 -15.22 -16.32
N ASP A 43 -39.67 -15.82 -17.51
CA ASP A 43 -38.60 -15.79 -18.50
C ASP A 43 -38.32 -14.33 -18.92
N GLY A 44 -37.29 -13.71 -18.32
CA GLY A 44 -36.71 -12.48 -18.78
C GLY A 44 -35.44 -12.78 -19.58
N PRO A 45 -35.12 -11.98 -20.64
CA PRO A 45 -33.94 -12.25 -21.46
C PRO A 45 -32.68 -12.16 -20.63
N GLY A 46 -31.85 -13.23 -20.74
CA GLY A 46 -30.58 -13.32 -20.05
C GLY A 46 -29.73 -12.08 -20.31
N SER A 47 -29.41 -11.36 -19.25
CA SER A 47 -28.34 -10.36 -19.28
C SER A 47 -27.02 -11.10 -19.50
N ASP A 48 -26.56 -11.08 -20.73
CA ASP A 48 -25.20 -11.46 -21.10
C ASP A 48 -24.27 -10.50 -20.36
N ALA A 49 -23.87 -10.85 -19.15
CA ALA A 49 -22.84 -10.17 -18.42
C ALA A 49 -21.53 -10.42 -19.17
N GLY A 50 -21.25 -9.58 -20.16
CA GLY A 50 -20.08 -9.67 -21.01
C GLY A 50 -18.83 -9.88 -20.16
N ALA A 51 -17.98 -10.82 -20.56
CA ALA A 51 -16.70 -11.05 -19.93
C ALA A 51 -15.97 -9.69 -19.72
N PRO A 52 -15.30 -9.48 -18.59
CA PRO A 52 -14.58 -8.23 -18.34
C PRO A 52 -13.61 -7.97 -19.49
N PRO A 53 -13.43 -6.70 -19.92
CA PRO A 53 -12.55 -6.39 -21.05
C PRO A 53 -11.13 -6.91 -20.77
N ALA A 54 -10.52 -7.51 -21.79
CA ALA A 54 -9.16 -8.02 -21.70
C ALA A 54 -8.20 -6.88 -21.32
N LEU A 55 -7.30 -7.14 -20.36
CA LEU A 55 -6.27 -6.19 -19.97
C LEU A 55 -5.32 -5.90 -21.16
N PRO A 56 -4.81 -4.64 -21.28
CA PRO A 56 -3.80 -4.33 -22.30
C PRO A 56 -2.55 -5.20 -22.10
N ALA A 57 -1.85 -5.52 -23.17
CA ALA A 57 -0.62 -6.33 -23.14
C ALA A 57 0.48 -5.75 -22.23
N THR A 58 0.45 -4.45 -21.97
CA THR A 58 1.36 -3.74 -21.06
C THR A 58 0.90 -3.73 -19.59
N ALA A 59 -0.30 -4.24 -19.29
CA ALA A 59 -0.84 -4.28 -17.94
C ALA A 59 0.03 -5.09 -17.00
N ARG A 60 0.07 -4.68 -15.74
CA ARG A 60 0.71 -5.47 -14.69
C ARG A 60 -0.23 -6.60 -14.26
N THR A 61 0.24 -7.82 -14.46
CA THR A 61 -0.56 -9.03 -14.20
C THR A 61 -0.32 -9.63 -12.81
N HIS A 62 0.74 -9.19 -12.11
CA HIS A 62 1.10 -9.66 -10.78
C HIS A 62 1.41 -8.46 -9.88
N LEU A 63 0.65 -8.31 -8.82
CA LEU A 63 0.79 -7.20 -7.88
C LEU A 63 1.10 -7.72 -6.47
N LEU A 64 2.27 -7.35 -5.96
CA LEU A 64 2.65 -7.53 -4.56
C LEU A 64 2.39 -6.23 -3.80
N TYR A 65 1.64 -6.29 -2.70
CA TYR A 65 1.46 -5.15 -1.80
C TYR A 65 2.16 -5.38 -0.47
N LEU A 66 2.92 -4.40 -0.01
CA LEU A 66 3.68 -4.40 1.23
C LEU A 66 3.14 -3.31 2.16
N HIS A 67 2.59 -3.74 3.29
CA HIS A 67 2.03 -2.83 4.29
C HIS A 67 3.12 -2.16 5.13
N GLY A 68 2.75 -1.08 5.86
CA GLY A 68 3.66 -0.33 6.72
C GLY A 68 3.99 -1.02 8.05
N PHE A 69 4.80 -0.34 8.86
CA PHE A 69 5.13 -0.76 10.21
C PHE A 69 3.87 -0.84 11.08
N ARG A 70 3.72 -1.88 11.90
CA ARG A 70 2.55 -2.15 12.75
C ARG A 70 1.22 -2.30 12.00
N SER A 71 1.26 -2.53 10.71
CA SER A 71 0.12 -2.69 9.82
C SER A 71 -0.08 -4.17 9.42
N SER A 72 -0.98 -4.43 8.49
CA SER A 72 -1.33 -5.78 8.04
C SER A 72 -1.91 -5.79 6.62
N PRO A 73 -2.17 -6.97 6.04
CA PRO A 73 -2.89 -7.13 4.78
C PRO A 73 -4.32 -6.56 4.80
N GLN A 74 -4.92 -6.38 5.98
CA GLN A 74 -6.24 -5.77 6.19
C GLN A 74 -6.19 -4.23 6.27
N SER A 75 -5.04 -3.61 5.95
CA SER A 75 -4.95 -2.16 5.90
C SER A 75 -5.89 -1.57 4.85
N PHE A 76 -6.45 -0.40 5.14
CA PHE A 76 -7.42 0.30 4.29
C PHE A 76 -6.99 0.34 2.81
N LYS A 77 -5.74 0.75 2.54
CA LYS A 77 -5.23 0.85 1.15
C LYS A 77 -5.13 -0.52 0.45
N ALA A 78 -4.69 -1.56 1.18
CA ALA A 78 -4.62 -2.91 0.63
C ALA A 78 -6.02 -3.45 0.29
N GLU A 79 -6.99 -3.29 1.20
CA GLU A 79 -8.36 -3.72 0.98
C GLU A 79 -9.04 -2.95 -0.17
N ARG A 80 -8.83 -1.64 -0.28
CA ARG A 80 -9.39 -0.84 -1.39
C ARG A 80 -8.84 -1.28 -2.74
N LEU A 81 -7.53 -1.50 -2.84
CA LEU A 81 -6.93 -1.97 -4.09
C LEU A 81 -7.36 -3.40 -4.42
N ARG A 82 -7.39 -4.30 -3.42
CA ARG A 82 -7.88 -5.69 -3.59
C ARG A 82 -9.33 -5.71 -4.10
N ALA A 83 -10.21 -4.92 -3.49
CA ALA A 83 -11.61 -4.83 -3.91
C ALA A 83 -11.76 -4.30 -5.34
N TRP A 84 -11.00 -3.27 -5.69
CA TRP A 84 -11.00 -2.76 -7.06
C TRP A 84 -10.54 -3.80 -8.08
N LEU A 85 -9.44 -4.51 -7.78
CA LEU A 85 -8.91 -5.56 -8.65
C LEU A 85 -9.91 -6.69 -8.84
N ALA A 86 -10.55 -7.15 -7.77
CA ALA A 86 -11.56 -8.20 -7.84
C ALA A 86 -12.75 -7.82 -8.75
N ALA A 87 -13.14 -6.55 -8.72
CA ALA A 87 -14.28 -6.07 -9.51
C ALA A 87 -13.94 -5.76 -10.98
N HIS A 88 -12.71 -5.28 -11.27
CA HIS A 88 -12.39 -4.68 -12.58
C HIS A 88 -11.23 -5.37 -13.31
N ALA A 89 -10.40 -6.14 -12.62
CA ALA A 89 -9.25 -6.82 -13.17
C ALA A 89 -9.01 -8.18 -12.50
N PRO A 90 -10.01 -9.11 -12.53
CA PRO A 90 -9.94 -10.37 -11.78
C PRO A 90 -8.83 -11.31 -12.27
N GLY A 91 -8.26 -11.06 -13.44
CA GLY A 91 -7.10 -11.80 -13.95
C GLY A 91 -5.75 -11.37 -13.36
N VAL A 92 -5.72 -10.31 -12.54
CA VAL A 92 -4.49 -9.86 -11.89
C VAL A 92 -4.24 -10.71 -10.64
N HIS A 93 -3.06 -11.34 -10.59
CA HIS A 93 -2.61 -12.05 -9.40
C HIS A 93 -2.24 -11.06 -8.31
N TRP A 94 -3.00 -11.05 -7.21
CA TRP A 94 -2.82 -10.19 -6.05
C TRP A 94 -2.24 -10.96 -4.89
N TRP A 95 -1.16 -10.43 -4.28
CA TRP A 95 -0.60 -10.97 -3.06
C TRP A 95 -0.21 -9.86 -2.07
N CYS A 96 -0.70 -9.98 -0.86
CA CYS A 96 -0.40 -9.07 0.25
C CYS A 96 -0.12 -9.91 1.50
N PRO A 97 1.13 -10.34 1.73
CA PRO A 97 1.47 -11.14 2.90
C PRO A 97 1.46 -10.33 4.18
N GLN A 98 1.23 -10.98 5.32
CA GLN A 98 1.61 -10.42 6.62
C GLN A 98 3.13 -10.44 6.71
N LEU A 99 3.72 -9.24 6.88
CA LEU A 99 5.16 -9.10 6.95
C LEU A 99 5.66 -9.44 8.36
N PRO A 100 6.73 -10.24 8.50
CA PRO A 100 7.36 -10.48 9.79
C PRO A 100 8.06 -9.21 10.30
N PRO A 101 8.32 -9.13 11.64
CA PRO A 101 8.98 -7.97 12.24
C PRO A 101 10.42 -7.73 11.75
N SER A 102 11.17 -8.80 11.39
CA SER A 102 12.51 -8.68 10.83
C SER A 102 12.45 -8.17 9.38
N PRO A 103 13.11 -7.04 9.06
CA PRO A 103 13.20 -6.53 7.70
C PRO A 103 13.83 -7.51 6.71
N CYS A 104 14.87 -8.22 7.11
CA CYS A 104 15.49 -9.24 6.27
C CYS A 104 14.53 -10.38 5.97
N ALA A 105 13.78 -10.85 6.97
CA ALA A 105 12.78 -11.89 6.79
C ALA A 105 11.61 -11.41 5.92
N ALA A 106 11.17 -10.15 6.06
CA ALA A 106 10.12 -9.56 5.23
C ALA A 106 10.53 -9.51 3.74
N VAL A 107 11.74 -9.07 3.46
CA VAL A 107 12.29 -9.05 2.09
C VAL A 107 12.49 -10.46 1.56
N ALA A 108 12.99 -11.40 2.36
CA ALA A 108 13.17 -12.80 1.97
C ALA A 108 11.82 -13.47 1.64
N LEU A 109 10.78 -13.25 2.46
CA LEU A 109 9.43 -13.72 2.21
C LEU A 109 8.90 -13.20 0.85
N ALA A 110 9.03 -11.90 0.60
CA ALA A 110 8.56 -11.29 -0.64
C ALA A 110 9.32 -11.81 -1.87
N LEU A 111 10.64 -11.98 -1.78
CA LEU A 111 11.46 -12.55 -2.85
C LEU A 111 11.07 -14.00 -3.15
N ALA A 112 10.90 -14.82 -2.12
CA ALA A 112 10.50 -16.23 -2.27
C ALA A 112 9.10 -16.35 -2.90
N GLY A 113 8.12 -15.58 -2.40
CA GLY A 113 6.75 -15.64 -2.89
C GLY A 113 6.54 -15.06 -4.29
N THR A 114 7.52 -14.33 -4.81
CA THR A 114 7.50 -13.78 -6.17
C THR A 114 8.56 -14.41 -7.08
N ALA A 115 9.18 -15.50 -6.67
CA ALA A 115 10.29 -16.11 -7.42
C ALA A 115 9.93 -16.44 -8.87
N ASP A 116 8.75 -16.99 -9.08
CA ASP A 116 8.24 -17.43 -10.38
C ASP A 116 7.44 -16.34 -11.14
N TRP A 117 7.32 -15.13 -10.58
CA TRP A 117 6.55 -14.07 -11.21
C TRP A 117 7.30 -13.46 -12.40
N PRO A 118 6.59 -13.15 -13.52
CA PRO A 118 7.19 -12.54 -14.68
C PRO A 118 7.60 -11.08 -14.40
N ARG A 119 8.89 -10.80 -14.38
CA ARG A 119 9.48 -9.52 -13.97
C ARG A 119 8.97 -8.33 -14.77
N HIS A 120 8.70 -8.52 -16.06
CA HIS A 120 8.23 -7.47 -16.97
C HIS A 120 6.77 -7.04 -16.71
N SER A 121 5.95 -7.93 -16.17
CA SER A 121 4.52 -7.68 -15.91
C SER A 121 4.15 -7.70 -14.43
N MET A 122 5.13 -7.80 -13.51
CA MET A 122 4.89 -7.62 -12.08
C MET A 122 5.10 -6.17 -11.65
N ALA A 123 4.43 -5.79 -10.56
CA ALA A 123 4.72 -4.59 -9.83
C ALA A 123 4.68 -4.83 -8.32
N VAL A 124 5.48 -4.06 -7.59
CA VAL A 124 5.47 -4.02 -6.13
C VAL A 124 4.89 -2.70 -5.68
N LEU A 125 3.87 -2.75 -4.83
CA LEU A 125 3.28 -1.57 -4.21
C LEU A 125 3.63 -1.56 -2.73
N GLY A 126 3.90 -0.39 -2.15
CA GLY A 126 4.19 -0.30 -0.74
C GLY A 126 3.85 1.04 -0.13
N SER A 127 3.41 1.02 1.14
CA SER A 127 3.08 2.22 1.90
C SER A 127 3.98 2.36 3.12
N SER A 128 4.51 3.55 3.37
CA SER A 128 5.39 3.83 4.53
C SER A 128 6.61 2.90 4.51
N LEU A 129 6.85 2.10 5.56
CA LEU A 129 7.89 1.07 5.58
C LEU A 129 7.74 0.06 4.42
N GLY A 130 6.51 -0.28 4.02
CA GLY A 130 6.27 -1.10 2.83
C GLY A 130 6.76 -0.45 1.54
N GLY A 131 6.73 0.88 1.44
CA GLY A 131 7.31 1.65 0.33
C GLY A 131 8.84 1.51 0.26
N TYR A 132 9.49 1.51 1.42
CA TYR A 132 10.92 1.18 1.50
C TYR A 132 11.19 -0.25 1.01
N TYR A 133 10.44 -1.25 1.47
CA TYR A 133 10.61 -2.63 0.99
C TYR A 133 10.30 -2.77 -0.51
N ALA A 134 9.29 -2.06 -1.00
CA ALA A 134 8.98 -2.03 -2.44
C ALA A 134 10.17 -1.50 -3.25
N THR A 135 10.88 -0.49 -2.74
CA THR A 135 12.10 0.03 -3.36
C THR A 135 13.23 -0.98 -3.35
N VAL A 136 13.46 -1.66 -2.20
CA VAL A 136 14.47 -2.74 -2.11
C VAL A 136 14.20 -3.83 -3.14
N LEU A 137 12.94 -4.26 -3.25
CA LEU A 137 12.56 -5.33 -4.20
C LEU A 137 12.66 -4.86 -5.65
N ALA A 138 12.19 -3.66 -5.97
CA ALA A 138 12.25 -3.12 -7.33
C ALA A 138 13.70 -2.99 -7.83
N GLU A 139 14.63 -2.57 -6.96
CA GLU A 139 16.05 -2.51 -7.31
C GLU A 139 16.68 -3.89 -7.49
N ARG A 140 16.26 -4.90 -6.71
CA ARG A 140 16.75 -6.27 -6.84
C ARG A 140 16.16 -7.03 -8.03
N LEU A 141 14.87 -6.81 -8.31
CA LEU A 141 14.11 -7.58 -9.32
C LEU A 141 14.02 -6.87 -10.68
N GLY A 142 14.33 -5.57 -10.74
CA GLY A 142 14.17 -4.79 -11.96
C GLY A 142 12.71 -4.52 -12.35
N CYS A 143 11.75 -4.68 -11.43
CA CYS A 143 10.32 -4.55 -11.71
C CYS A 143 9.79 -3.13 -11.44
N THR A 144 8.54 -2.87 -11.85
CA THR A 144 7.82 -1.63 -11.56
C THR A 144 7.51 -1.51 -10.06
N ALA A 145 7.57 -0.28 -9.52
CA ALA A 145 7.19 -0.02 -8.14
C ALA A 145 6.25 1.18 -8.01
N VAL A 146 5.29 1.06 -7.08
CA VAL A 146 4.44 2.16 -6.61
C VAL A 146 4.68 2.35 -5.13
N VAL A 147 4.98 3.57 -4.72
CA VAL A 147 5.27 3.89 -3.32
C VAL A 147 4.35 5.01 -2.82
N LEU A 148 3.83 4.83 -1.62
CA LEU A 148 2.84 5.69 -0.98
C LEU A 148 3.42 6.23 0.33
N ASN A 149 3.72 7.52 0.40
CA ASN A 149 4.42 8.13 1.53
C ASN A 149 5.56 7.22 2.04
N PRO A 150 6.54 6.87 1.18
CA PRO A 150 7.54 5.86 1.50
C PRO A 150 8.54 6.33 2.55
N ALA A 151 8.88 5.46 3.50
CA ALA A 151 10.01 5.71 4.38
C ALA A 151 11.33 5.73 3.57
N VAL A 152 12.16 6.75 3.81
CA VAL A 152 13.45 6.95 3.12
C VAL A 152 14.60 6.40 3.98
N ASP A 153 14.62 6.76 5.25
CA ASP A 153 15.57 6.23 6.25
C ASP A 153 14.82 5.57 7.42
N PRO A 154 14.20 4.39 7.18
CA PRO A 154 13.44 3.71 8.21
C PRO A 154 14.30 3.24 9.39
N ALA A 155 15.62 3.13 9.23
CA ALA A 155 16.52 2.79 10.33
C ALA A 155 16.59 3.92 11.37
N ARG A 156 16.63 5.17 10.91
CA ARG A 156 16.52 6.35 11.78
C ARG A 156 15.13 6.46 12.38
N ASP A 157 14.11 6.39 11.53
CA ASP A 157 12.73 6.71 11.90
C ASP A 157 12.13 5.66 12.85
N LEU A 158 12.56 4.39 12.76
CA LEU A 158 12.05 3.30 13.59
C LEU A 158 12.94 2.95 14.79
N ALA A 159 14.14 3.51 14.92
CA ALA A 159 14.99 3.28 16.09
C ALA A 159 14.29 3.57 17.43
N PRO A 160 13.46 4.62 17.58
CA PRO A 160 12.71 4.88 18.80
C PRO A 160 11.65 3.83 19.16
N TYR A 161 11.28 2.96 18.21
CA TYR A 161 10.25 1.93 18.38
C TYR A 161 10.81 0.55 18.74
N VAL A 162 12.10 0.44 19.03
CA VAL A 162 12.70 -0.81 19.53
C VAL A 162 12.01 -1.24 20.82
N GLY A 163 11.59 -2.51 20.88
CA GLY A 163 10.86 -3.08 22.01
C GLY A 163 9.54 -3.72 21.62
N ALA A 164 8.66 -3.87 22.61
CA ALA A 164 7.34 -4.45 22.42
C ALA A 164 6.44 -3.53 21.60
N GLN A 165 5.83 -4.06 20.56
CA GLN A 165 4.92 -3.38 19.66
C GLN A 165 3.62 -4.17 19.54
N HIS A 166 2.59 -3.54 18.95
CA HIS A 166 1.33 -4.17 18.60
C HIS A 166 0.86 -3.69 17.23
N LEU A 167 0.00 -4.45 16.58
CA LEU A 167 -0.63 -4.02 15.34
C LEU A 167 -1.60 -2.87 15.61
N LEU A 168 -1.70 -1.93 14.68
CA LEU A 168 -2.51 -0.73 14.85
C LEU A 168 -4.01 -1.02 14.83
N HIS A 169 -4.43 -2.00 14.00
CA HIS A 169 -5.83 -2.41 13.85
C HIS A 169 -6.24 -3.54 14.79
N ASP A 170 -5.27 -4.24 15.40
CA ASP A 170 -5.50 -5.31 16.36
C ASP A 170 -4.45 -5.27 17.48
N PRO A 171 -4.71 -4.47 18.54
CA PRO A 171 -3.77 -4.32 19.66
C PRO A 171 -3.49 -5.62 20.45
N ALA A 172 -4.29 -6.68 20.25
CA ALA A 172 -4.04 -7.98 20.87
C ALA A 172 -2.87 -8.70 20.18
N GLN A 173 -2.63 -8.46 18.91
CA GLN A 173 -1.49 -9.00 18.19
C GLN A 173 -0.23 -8.20 18.50
N ARG A 174 0.67 -8.83 19.25
CA ARG A 174 1.93 -8.22 19.71
C ARG A 174 3.11 -8.84 18.99
N PHE A 175 4.17 -8.02 18.84
CA PHE A 175 5.48 -8.47 18.35
C PHE A 175 6.59 -7.66 19.02
N VAL A 176 7.83 -8.07 18.84
CA VAL A 176 8.99 -7.33 19.34
C VAL A 176 9.80 -6.82 18.15
N PHE A 177 10.01 -5.50 18.11
CA PHE A 177 10.95 -4.89 17.17
C PHE A 177 12.32 -4.79 17.86
N LEU A 178 13.29 -5.55 17.35
CA LEU A 178 14.61 -5.73 17.99
C LEU A 178 15.61 -4.69 17.49
N PRO A 179 16.66 -4.35 18.27
CA PRO A 179 17.75 -3.48 17.80
C PRO A 179 18.37 -3.96 16.50
N GLN A 180 18.58 -5.28 16.34
CA GLN A 180 19.09 -5.86 15.10
C GLN A 180 18.23 -5.57 13.86
N HIS A 181 16.91 -5.35 14.02
CA HIS A 181 16.04 -5.00 12.90
C HIS A 181 16.35 -3.60 12.35
N VAL A 182 16.85 -2.70 13.20
CA VAL A 182 17.34 -1.38 12.75
C VAL A 182 18.60 -1.55 11.89
N ASP A 183 19.48 -2.45 12.27
CA ASP A 183 20.70 -2.75 11.48
C ASP A 183 20.36 -3.46 10.16
N GLU A 184 19.37 -4.35 10.17
CA GLU A 184 18.82 -4.97 8.96
C GLU A 184 18.27 -3.92 7.99
N LEU A 185 17.52 -2.90 8.48
CA LEU A 185 17.06 -1.79 7.64
C LEU A 185 18.22 -1.04 6.99
N ARG A 186 19.29 -0.74 7.74
CA ARG A 186 20.47 -0.08 7.17
C ARG A 186 21.12 -0.92 6.06
N ALA A 187 21.27 -2.22 6.33
CA ALA A 187 21.92 -3.15 5.39
C ALA A 187 21.10 -3.38 4.10
N LEU A 188 19.78 -3.27 4.17
CA LEU A 188 18.89 -3.46 3.03
C LEU A 188 18.80 -2.21 2.13
N ALA A 189 19.16 -1.03 2.62
CA ALA A 189 18.94 0.25 1.95
C ALA A 189 19.61 0.30 0.56
N PRO A 190 18.88 0.49 -0.54
CA PRO A 190 19.49 0.70 -1.83
C PRO A 190 20.22 2.06 -1.85
N ALA A 191 21.46 2.08 -2.31
CA ALA A 191 22.27 3.30 -2.35
C ALA A 191 21.59 4.40 -3.22
N ARG A 192 20.98 4.01 -4.33
CA ARG A 192 20.28 4.90 -5.27
C ARG A 192 19.21 4.14 -6.03
N LEU A 193 18.31 4.87 -6.70
CA LEU A 193 17.42 4.28 -7.71
C LEU A 193 18.20 4.12 -9.02
N THR A 194 18.26 2.91 -9.55
CA THR A 194 19.00 2.63 -10.80
C THR A 194 18.23 3.07 -12.05
N GLN A 195 16.90 2.99 -11.99
CA GLN A 195 16.00 3.42 -13.06
C GLN A 195 14.78 4.14 -12.49
N PRO A 196 14.86 5.46 -12.25
CA PRO A 196 13.76 6.21 -11.64
C PRO A 196 12.42 6.09 -12.40
N GLY A 197 12.43 5.96 -13.72
CA GLY A 197 11.21 5.82 -14.53
C GLY A 197 10.37 4.57 -14.25
N ARG A 198 10.89 3.59 -13.51
CA ARG A 198 10.09 2.41 -13.06
C ARG A 198 9.22 2.69 -11.84
N TYR A 199 9.38 3.88 -11.22
CA TYR A 199 8.72 4.24 -9.96
C TYR A 199 7.60 5.25 -10.18
N CYS A 200 6.50 5.01 -9.47
CA CYS A 200 5.45 6.00 -9.23
C CYS A 200 5.39 6.26 -7.73
N ALA A 201 5.53 7.51 -7.33
CA ALA A 201 5.46 7.93 -5.94
C ALA A 201 4.27 8.86 -5.70
N VAL A 202 3.42 8.55 -4.73
CA VAL A 202 2.40 9.48 -4.20
C VAL A 202 2.88 9.96 -2.85
N ILE A 203 3.07 11.25 -2.73
CA ILE A 203 3.71 11.89 -1.57
C ILE A 203 2.83 13.03 -1.08
N ALA A 204 2.45 13.00 0.20
CA ALA A 204 1.66 14.03 0.85
C ALA A 204 2.58 15.03 1.58
N LYS A 205 2.45 16.34 1.30
CA LYS A 205 3.17 17.37 2.04
C LYS A 205 2.70 17.50 3.49
N GLY A 206 1.48 17.04 3.77
CA GLY A 206 0.91 17.00 5.11
C GLY A 206 1.23 15.73 5.88
N ASP A 207 2.14 14.87 5.42
CA ASP A 207 2.61 13.70 6.16
C ASP A 207 3.23 14.15 7.49
N GLU A 208 2.61 13.74 8.59
CA GLU A 208 2.99 14.14 9.95
C GLU A 208 4.10 13.27 10.56
N LEU A 209 4.49 12.18 9.86
CA LEU A 209 5.48 11.21 10.34
C LEU A 209 6.80 11.30 9.56
N LEU A 210 6.73 11.53 8.26
CA LEU A 210 7.89 11.47 7.35
C LEU A 210 8.03 12.77 6.54
N ASP A 211 9.24 13.26 6.38
CA ASP A 211 9.49 14.48 5.60
C ASP A 211 9.31 14.22 4.10
N TRP A 212 8.30 14.85 3.51
CA TRP A 212 8.02 14.78 2.07
C TRP A 212 9.19 15.26 1.20
N ARG A 213 10.08 16.13 1.72
CA ARG A 213 11.25 16.63 1.00
C ARG A 213 12.29 15.52 0.82
N GLU A 214 12.51 14.69 1.84
CA GLU A 214 13.34 13.50 1.74
C GLU A 214 12.76 12.50 0.73
N MET A 215 11.44 12.29 0.75
CA MET A 215 10.76 11.42 -0.21
C MET A 215 10.93 11.94 -1.64
N THR A 216 10.68 13.22 -1.90
CA THR A 216 10.82 13.80 -3.24
C THR A 216 12.25 13.79 -3.74
N ALA A 217 13.24 14.01 -2.86
CA ALA A 217 14.65 13.90 -3.19
C ALA A 217 15.04 12.46 -3.54
N ARG A 218 14.58 11.49 -2.75
CA ARG A 218 14.84 10.06 -2.98
C ARG A 218 14.30 9.55 -4.30
N TYR A 219 13.10 10.00 -4.69
CA TYR A 219 12.42 9.58 -5.92
C TYR A 219 12.59 10.59 -7.07
N ALA A 220 13.60 11.43 -7.03
CA ALA A 220 13.90 12.36 -8.13
C ALA A 220 14.05 11.61 -9.47
N GLY A 221 13.35 12.09 -10.50
CA GLY A 221 13.29 11.45 -11.81
C GLY A 221 12.23 10.34 -11.95
N ALA A 222 11.53 9.97 -10.87
CA ALA A 222 10.35 9.11 -10.91
C ALA A 222 9.09 9.89 -11.32
N GLN A 223 8.00 9.18 -11.61
CA GLN A 223 6.68 9.79 -11.74
C GLN A 223 6.15 10.14 -10.34
N ILE A 224 6.25 11.40 -9.93
CA ILE A 224 5.81 11.86 -8.62
C ILE A 224 4.45 12.55 -8.70
N ARG A 225 3.49 12.14 -7.86
CA ARG A 225 2.28 12.88 -7.53
C ARG A 225 2.46 13.49 -6.14
N LEU A 226 2.84 14.76 -6.10
CA LEU A 226 2.99 15.52 -4.86
C LEU A 226 1.66 16.18 -4.51
N LEU A 227 1.16 15.92 -3.29
CA LEU A 227 -0.12 16.43 -2.79
C LEU A 227 0.16 17.63 -1.87
N ASP A 228 -0.59 18.73 -2.04
CA ASP A 228 -0.41 19.95 -1.22
C ASP A 228 -0.91 19.81 0.22
N GLY A 229 -1.62 18.74 0.54
CA GLY A 229 -2.11 18.37 1.87
C GLY A 229 -1.95 16.88 2.10
N GLY A 230 -3.00 16.26 2.65
CA GLY A 230 -3.06 14.85 2.97
C GLY A 230 -2.42 14.54 4.33
N ASP A 231 -2.29 13.26 4.63
CA ASP A 231 -1.69 12.74 5.87
C ASP A 231 -0.83 11.52 5.56
N HIS A 232 -0.12 10.99 6.56
CA HIS A 232 0.71 9.79 6.39
C HIS A 232 -0.09 8.59 5.90
N ALA A 233 -1.32 8.46 6.38
CA ALA A 233 -2.20 7.35 6.02
C ALA A 233 -2.71 7.43 4.58
N LEU A 234 -2.62 8.59 3.90
CA LEU A 234 -3.34 8.88 2.66
C LEU A 234 -4.84 8.54 2.83
N SER A 235 -5.49 9.19 3.79
CA SER A 235 -6.89 8.91 4.14
C SER A 235 -7.85 9.14 2.97
N ASP A 236 -7.43 9.89 1.97
CA ASP A 236 -8.12 10.14 0.70
C ASP A 236 -7.64 9.24 -0.45
N PHE A 237 -7.10 8.06 -0.14
CA PHE A 237 -6.48 7.11 -1.09
C PHE A 237 -7.34 6.82 -2.32
N ASP A 238 -8.66 6.77 -2.17
CA ASP A 238 -9.59 6.51 -3.27
C ASP A 238 -9.47 7.56 -4.40
N GLN A 239 -9.10 8.80 -4.07
CA GLN A 239 -8.88 9.87 -5.06
C GLN A 239 -7.57 9.68 -5.85
N HIS A 240 -6.65 8.91 -5.31
CA HIS A 240 -5.34 8.65 -5.92
C HIS A 240 -5.28 7.31 -6.65
N LEU A 241 -6.18 6.39 -6.31
CA LEU A 241 -6.24 5.06 -6.91
C LEU A 241 -6.26 5.07 -8.46
N PRO A 242 -7.08 5.92 -9.14
CA PRO A 242 -7.05 5.98 -10.60
C PRO A 242 -5.69 6.37 -11.20
N TYR A 243 -4.92 7.21 -10.50
CA TYR A 243 -3.58 7.59 -10.93
C TYR A 243 -2.61 6.41 -10.90
N LEU A 244 -2.65 5.62 -9.82
CA LEU A 244 -1.84 4.41 -9.67
C LEU A 244 -2.20 3.35 -10.71
N LEU A 245 -3.49 3.15 -10.93
CA LEU A 245 -3.99 2.16 -11.89
C LEU A 245 -3.59 2.47 -13.33
N ARG A 246 -3.54 3.77 -13.70
CA ARG A 246 -3.01 4.18 -15.00
C ARG A 246 -1.52 3.89 -15.13
N PHE A 247 -0.74 4.17 -14.11
CA PHE A 247 0.70 3.84 -14.10
C PHE A 247 0.95 2.33 -14.21
N LEU A 248 0.07 1.52 -13.63
CA LEU A 248 0.12 0.06 -13.73
C LEU A 248 -0.48 -0.49 -15.03
N HIS A 249 -0.97 0.37 -15.90
CA HIS A 249 -1.71 0.03 -17.14
C HIS A 249 -2.95 -0.87 -16.89
N LEU A 250 -3.57 -0.73 -15.73
CA LEU A 250 -4.82 -1.41 -15.36
C LEU A 250 -6.06 -0.55 -15.64
N LEU A 251 -5.86 0.73 -15.90
CA LEU A 251 -6.89 1.68 -16.29
C LEU A 251 -6.40 2.45 -17.52
N ALA A 252 -7.27 2.63 -18.50
CA ALA A 252 -6.95 3.41 -19.69
C ALA A 252 -6.48 4.83 -19.32
N PRO A 253 -5.60 5.46 -20.13
CA PRO A 253 -5.30 6.88 -19.99
C PRO A 253 -6.61 7.67 -19.92
N ALA A 254 -6.68 8.70 -19.04
CA ALA A 254 -7.81 9.61 -19.13
C ALA A 254 -7.79 10.21 -20.54
N GLU A 255 -8.90 10.08 -21.28
CA GLU A 255 -9.05 10.84 -22.50
C GLU A 255 -8.78 12.28 -22.15
N ALA A 256 -7.80 12.89 -22.85
CA ALA A 256 -7.59 14.32 -22.72
C ALA A 256 -8.93 14.95 -23.06
N ALA A 257 -9.56 15.61 -22.08
CA ALA A 257 -10.79 16.34 -22.29
C ALA A 257 -10.53 17.22 -23.51
N ARG A 258 -11.15 16.89 -24.64
CA ARG A 258 -11.12 17.76 -25.82
C ARG A 258 -11.69 19.08 -25.34
N ALA A 259 -10.81 20.04 -25.13
CA ALA A 259 -11.24 21.42 -24.97
C ALA A 259 -12.07 21.79 -26.20
N PRO A 260 -13.23 22.39 -26.02
CA PRO A 260 -14.04 22.89 -27.13
C PRO A 260 -13.35 24.02 -27.87
#